data_e7ff97ab26433d45445fa9da649fc923
#
_entry.id   e7ff97ab26433d45445fa9da649fc923
#
_cell.length_a   1.000
_cell.length_b   1.000
_cell.length_c   1.000
_cell.angle_alpha   90.00
_cell.angle_beta   90.00
_cell.angle_gamma   90.00
#
_symmetry.space_group_name_H-M   'P 1'
#
loop_
_entity.id
_entity.type
_entity.pdbx_description
1 polymer ?
#
loop_
_entity_poly.entity_id
_entity_poly.type
_entity_poly.pdbx_seq_one_letter_code
_entity_poly.pdbx_strand_id
1 'polypeptide(L)'
;MGSERLLIRNGFVVSMDSDVGDIPNGEVLVEDGAIVEIGRSLGVSGAEEIDATGMIVMPGFIDTHRHTWQTPVRGVLPCCTLDNYFAVMLGSVGGHYRPEDVHIGNYAGALEALNGGVTTLLDWSHINNTPDHSDAAIQGLKDAGIRAIYAHGVPTGGEWWAFSELEHPEDIRRIRDTYFSSDDGLITIALAARAPGNSNFEVAKHDWELARDLAIRISVHVGMRLTDIEVQHVKNISDLGLLGDDTTYIHCTDSTDEELDLIAESGGTASIAPYVEMLMGHGPPPTGKLLERGVRPSLSVDVVSSVPGEMFTQMRTALVHDRILSHTDTPKEAFAPTLTHKDVLEFATIDGARACALEDKVGSLAPGKQADIVLLKVNAINTAPMVDPVGTIVVFADTSNVDSVFVAGRAVKRNGQLVDVELDSVFKKLDESRNHILSRGELLPEWASEPMAAV
;
A
#
# COMPACT_ATOMS: atom_id res chain seq x y z
N MET A 1 29.24 -20.61 -1.70
CA MET A 1 29.13 -19.16 -1.82
C MET A 1 29.10 -18.66 -0.39
N GLY A 2 29.87 -17.61 -0.03
CA GLY A 2 29.79 -17.04 1.31
C GLY A 2 28.42 -16.40 1.52
N SER A 3 27.90 -16.46 2.76
CA SER A 3 26.69 -15.75 3.16
C SER A 3 26.84 -14.26 2.85
N GLU A 4 25.84 -13.64 2.24
CA GLU A 4 25.82 -12.20 1.98
C GLU A 4 25.49 -11.51 3.29
N ARG A 5 26.49 -10.81 3.88
CA ARG A 5 26.38 -10.19 5.19
C ARG A 5 26.44 -8.66 5.07
N LEU A 6 25.47 -7.98 5.66
CA LEU A 6 25.37 -6.54 5.71
C LEU A 6 25.27 -6.06 7.16
N LEU A 7 26.09 -5.10 7.56
CA LEU A 7 26.02 -4.44 8.86
C LEU A 7 25.67 -2.95 8.69
N ILE A 8 24.46 -2.57 9.09
CA ILE A 8 24.04 -1.17 9.20
C ILE A 8 24.40 -0.71 10.60
N ARG A 9 25.17 0.38 10.74
CA ARG A 9 25.71 0.84 12.03
C ARG A 9 25.56 2.34 12.26
N ASN A 10 25.67 2.75 13.52
CA ASN A 10 25.66 4.14 13.98
C ASN A 10 24.32 4.89 13.79
N GLY A 11 23.25 4.21 13.36
CA GLY A 11 21.94 4.81 13.18
C GLY A 11 21.12 4.88 14.47
N PHE A 12 20.06 5.70 14.49
CA PHE A 12 19.01 5.56 15.50
C PHE A 12 18.02 4.51 15.03
N VAL A 13 18.01 3.32 15.64
CA VAL A 13 17.08 2.25 15.28
C VAL A 13 15.72 2.53 15.93
N VAL A 14 14.69 2.68 15.09
CA VAL A 14 13.27 2.67 15.47
C VAL A 14 12.73 1.31 15.05
N SER A 15 12.66 0.37 15.98
CA SER A 15 12.43 -1.04 15.62
C SER A 15 10.99 -1.37 15.29
N MET A 16 10.03 -0.65 15.84
CA MET A 16 8.59 -0.97 15.81
C MET A 16 8.27 -2.36 16.41
N ASP A 17 9.18 -2.85 17.24
CA ASP A 17 9.07 -4.11 17.99
C ASP A 17 9.22 -3.84 19.48
N SER A 18 8.29 -4.35 20.29
CA SER A 18 8.26 -4.05 21.74
C SER A 18 9.40 -4.67 22.51
N ASP A 19 9.92 -5.80 22.05
CA ASP A 19 10.99 -6.56 22.73
C ASP A 19 12.37 -5.99 22.38
N VAL A 20 12.54 -5.45 21.16
CA VAL A 20 13.77 -4.81 20.71
C VAL A 20 13.84 -3.34 21.20
N GLY A 21 12.75 -2.60 21.08
CA GLY A 21 12.67 -1.17 21.42
C GLY A 21 13.51 -0.28 20.50
N ASP A 22 13.67 0.99 20.89
CA ASP A 22 14.45 1.97 20.14
C ASP A 22 15.91 2.00 20.64
N ILE A 23 16.87 2.01 19.70
CA ILE A 23 18.31 1.90 20.03
C ILE A 23 19.09 3.06 19.42
N PRO A 24 19.50 4.06 20.21
CA PRO A 24 20.43 5.11 19.77
C PRO A 24 21.82 4.53 19.44
N ASN A 25 22.40 4.97 18.32
CA ASN A 25 23.68 4.45 17.79
C ASN A 25 23.64 2.92 17.67
N GLY A 26 22.53 2.40 17.14
CA GLY A 26 22.29 0.97 16.99
C GLY A 26 22.99 0.41 15.76
N GLU A 27 23.09 -0.92 15.76
CA GLU A 27 23.57 -1.74 14.66
C GLU A 27 22.53 -2.81 14.32
N VAL A 28 22.38 -3.09 13.03
CA VAL A 28 21.53 -4.16 12.50
C VAL A 28 22.36 -5.05 11.61
N LEU A 29 22.50 -6.33 11.99
CA LEU A 29 23.16 -7.34 11.18
C LEU A 29 22.13 -8.09 10.35
N VAL A 30 22.37 -8.14 9.05
CA VAL A 30 21.58 -8.87 8.06
C VAL A 30 22.46 -9.98 7.47
N GLU A 31 21.93 -11.21 7.38
CA GLU A 31 22.55 -12.34 6.69
C GLU A 31 21.50 -13.01 5.81
N ASP A 32 21.86 -13.26 4.53
CA ASP A 32 21.00 -13.93 3.56
C ASP A 32 19.57 -13.34 3.50
N GLY A 33 19.46 -12.01 3.60
CA GLY A 33 18.21 -11.26 3.50
C GLY A 33 17.37 -11.19 4.77
N ALA A 34 17.81 -11.81 5.88
CA ALA A 34 17.12 -11.77 7.16
C ALA A 34 17.92 -10.98 8.21
N ILE A 35 17.23 -10.34 9.13
CA ILE A 35 17.83 -9.70 10.31
C ILE A 35 18.26 -10.80 11.28
N VAL A 36 19.55 -10.85 11.63
CA VAL A 36 20.12 -11.85 12.54
C VAL A 36 20.25 -11.30 13.95
N GLU A 37 20.70 -10.06 14.07
CA GLU A 37 20.97 -9.44 15.36
C GLU A 37 20.79 -7.93 15.29
N ILE A 38 20.28 -7.34 16.37
CA ILE A 38 20.14 -5.88 16.55
C ILE A 38 20.71 -5.50 17.91
N GLY A 39 21.54 -4.47 17.96
CA GLY A 39 22.14 -4.04 19.23
C GLY A 39 22.96 -2.77 19.09
N ARG A 40 23.76 -2.43 20.09
CA ARG A 40 24.60 -1.22 20.06
C ARG A 40 26.04 -1.47 19.57
N SER A 41 26.53 -2.67 19.67
CA SER A 41 27.91 -3.02 19.34
C SER A 41 28.00 -4.53 19.15
N LEU A 42 27.76 -4.98 17.94
CA LEU A 42 27.64 -6.42 17.64
C LEU A 42 29.01 -7.09 17.46
N GLY A 43 30.09 -6.30 17.29
CA GLY A 43 31.44 -6.85 17.14
C GLY A 43 31.64 -7.67 15.87
N VAL A 44 30.86 -7.41 14.83
CA VAL A 44 30.85 -8.16 13.57
C VAL A 44 32.04 -7.75 12.71
N SER A 45 32.66 -8.73 12.03
CA SER A 45 33.71 -8.51 11.04
C SER A 45 33.38 -9.24 9.73
N GLY A 46 33.85 -8.71 8.60
CA GLY A 46 33.69 -9.37 7.30
C GLY A 46 32.29 -9.24 6.68
N ALA A 47 31.48 -8.31 7.17
CA ALA A 47 30.22 -7.86 6.52
C ALA A 47 30.49 -6.62 5.66
N GLU A 48 29.64 -6.37 4.65
CA GLU A 48 29.55 -5.05 4.04
C GLU A 48 29.04 -4.07 5.10
N GLU A 49 29.68 -2.91 5.28
CA GLU A 49 29.27 -1.93 6.28
C GLU A 49 28.57 -0.76 5.63
N ILE A 50 27.44 -0.34 6.24
CA ILE A 50 26.73 0.90 5.92
C ILE A 50 26.75 1.79 7.14
N ASP A 51 27.33 2.97 6.99
CA ASP A 51 27.32 3.99 8.04
C ASP A 51 26.01 4.80 7.98
N ALA A 52 25.13 4.59 8.94
CA ALA A 52 23.85 5.29 9.11
C ALA A 52 23.95 6.48 10.07
N THR A 53 25.17 7.07 10.26
CA THR A 53 25.35 8.27 11.08
C THR A 53 24.44 9.41 10.59
N GLY A 54 23.62 9.97 11.49
CA GLY A 54 22.63 11.00 11.15
C GLY A 54 21.39 10.49 10.42
N MET A 55 21.12 9.19 10.54
CA MET A 55 19.93 8.55 9.97
C MET A 55 19.15 7.79 11.03
N ILE A 56 17.85 7.65 10.78
CA ILE A 56 17.01 6.66 11.44
C ILE A 56 17.04 5.37 10.60
N VAL A 57 17.15 4.22 11.27
CA VAL A 57 17.02 2.88 10.71
C VAL A 57 15.68 2.33 11.16
N MET A 58 14.75 2.10 10.23
CA MET A 58 13.39 1.71 10.54
C MET A 58 12.90 0.62 9.58
N PRO A 59 11.82 -0.11 9.91
CA PRO A 59 11.17 -1.01 8.95
C PRO A 59 10.62 -0.22 7.78
N GLY A 60 10.55 -0.85 6.60
CA GLY A 60 9.90 -0.26 5.45
C GLY A 60 8.41 -0.04 5.69
N PHE A 61 7.86 1.00 5.06
CA PHE A 61 6.42 1.22 5.05
C PHE A 61 5.69 0.13 4.27
N ILE A 62 4.45 -0.11 4.65
CA ILE A 62 3.56 -1.08 4.02
C ILE A 62 2.31 -0.36 3.53
N ASP A 63 2.08 -0.37 2.21
CA ASP A 63 0.92 0.19 1.54
C ASP A 63 -0.11 -0.92 1.31
N THR A 64 -1.18 -0.95 2.10
CA THR A 64 -2.10 -2.08 2.16
C THR A 64 -3.22 -2.05 1.13
N HIS A 65 -3.23 -1.03 0.27
CA HIS A 65 -4.18 -0.91 -0.84
C HIS A 65 -3.70 0.12 -1.85
N ARG A 66 -3.39 -0.32 -3.07
CA ARG A 66 -2.94 0.54 -4.16
C ARG A 66 -3.39 0.00 -5.51
N HIS A 67 -3.88 0.88 -6.38
CA HIS A 67 -4.14 0.60 -7.78
C HIS A 67 -2.92 0.98 -8.61
N THR A 68 -1.87 0.16 -8.55
CA THR A 68 -0.53 0.49 -9.07
C THR A 68 -0.53 0.73 -10.59
N TRP A 69 -1.41 0.03 -11.31
CA TRP A 69 -1.58 0.14 -12.75
C TRP A 69 -1.93 1.56 -13.24
N GLN A 70 -2.46 2.44 -12.37
CA GLN A 70 -2.89 3.81 -12.74
C GLN A 70 -1.73 4.79 -12.92
N THR A 71 -0.49 4.39 -12.62
CA THR A 71 0.69 5.27 -12.68
C THR A 71 0.88 5.99 -14.02
N PRO A 72 0.62 5.38 -15.22
CA PRO A 72 0.75 6.08 -16.50
C PRO A 72 -0.20 7.27 -16.68
N VAL A 73 -1.32 7.29 -15.96
CA VAL A 73 -2.32 8.38 -16.01
C VAL A 73 -2.35 9.19 -14.72
N ARG A 74 -1.23 9.28 -14.02
CA ARG A 74 -1.04 10.08 -12.81
C ARG A 74 -1.58 11.51 -13.01
N GLY A 75 -2.38 11.95 -12.03
CA GLY A 75 -2.93 13.30 -12.04
C GLY A 75 -3.99 13.56 -13.11
N VAL A 76 -4.56 12.54 -13.75
CA VAL A 76 -5.67 12.70 -14.69
C VAL A 76 -6.95 13.21 -13.99
N LEU A 77 -7.08 12.93 -12.70
CA LEU A 77 -8.24 13.28 -11.87
C LEU A 77 -7.82 13.97 -10.55
N PRO A 78 -7.11 15.11 -10.58
CA PRO A 78 -6.52 15.69 -9.37
C PRO A 78 -7.55 16.29 -8.39
N CYS A 79 -8.78 16.50 -8.82
CA CYS A 79 -9.90 17.05 -8.03
C CYS A 79 -11.20 16.42 -8.50
N CYS A 80 -11.41 15.14 -8.25
CA CYS A 80 -12.62 14.45 -8.67
C CYS A 80 -13.43 13.94 -7.49
N THR A 81 -14.69 13.63 -7.74
CA THR A 81 -15.52 12.80 -6.87
C THR A 81 -15.32 11.31 -7.20
N LEU A 82 -15.78 10.45 -6.31
CA LEU A 82 -15.77 9.00 -6.54
C LEU A 82 -16.54 8.60 -7.82
N ASP A 83 -17.69 9.27 -8.09
CA ASP A 83 -18.46 9.01 -9.31
C ASP A 83 -17.68 9.40 -10.58
N ASN A 84 -16.95 10.54 -10.55
CA ASN A 84 -16.08 10.93 -11.66
C ASN A 84 -14.95 9.91 -11.85
N TYR A 85 -14.38 9.39 -10.76
CA TYR A 85 -13.36 8.37 -10.82
C TYR A 85 -13.89 7.10 -11.51
N PHE A 86 -15.05 6.59 -11.12
CA PHE A 86 -15.66 5.42 -11.77
C PHE A 86 -15.95 5.66 -13.25
N ALA A 87 -16.54 6.81 -13.58
CA ALA A 87 -16.87 7.13 -14.97
C ALA A 87 -15.63 7.22 -15.87
N VAL A 88 -14.56 7.84 -15.38
CA VAL A 88 -13.34 8.05 -16.17
C VAL A 88 -12.43 6.84 -16.13
N MET A 89 -12.04 6.37 -14.93
CA MET A 89 -11.02 5.31 -14.82
C MET A 89 -11.56 3.94 -15.25
N LEU A 90 -12.73 3.53 -14.75
CA LEU A 90 -13.28 2.22 -15.06
C LEU A 90 -14.18 2.24 -16.31
N GLY A 91 -14.93 3.33 -16.52
CA GLY A 91 -15.86 3.44 -17.64
C GLY A 91 -15.23 3.84 -18.98
N SER A 92 -14.05 4.48 -18.97
CA SER A 92 -13.37 4.95 -20.18
C SER A 92 -11.94 4.47 -20.26
N VAL A 93 -11.07 4.98 -19.39
CA VAL A 93 -9.60 4.86 -19.48
C VAL A 93 -9.11 3.42 -19.40
N GLY A 94 -9.64 2.64 -18.46
CA GLY A 94 -9.16 1.28 -18.19
C GLY A 94 -9.32 0.31 -19.36
N GLY A 95 -10.37 0.49 -20.19
CA GLY A 95 -10.57 -0.34 -21.39
C GLY A 95 -9.54 -0.13 -22.49
N HIS A 96 -8.69 0.89 -22.40
CA HIS A 96 -7.66 1.23 -23.39
C HIS A 96 -6.25 0.79 -23.01
N TYR A 97 -6.08 0.22 -21.81
CA TYR A 97 -4.78 -0.32 -21.40
C TYR A 97 -4.44 -1.58 -22.20
N ARG A 98 -3.20 -1.63 -22.64
CA ARG A 98 -2.55 -2.83 -23.19
C ARG A 98 -1.72 -3.50 -22.09
N PRO A 99 -1.33 -4.76 -22.24
CA PRO A 99 -0.44 -5.42 -21.28
C PRO A 99 0.86 -4.64 -20.99
N GLU A 100 1.48 -4.04 -22.01
CA GLU A 100 2.68 -3.22 -21.82
C GLU A 100 2.42 -1.94 -21.01
N ASP A 101 1.21 -1.37 -21.07
CA ASP A 101 0.80 -0.21 -20.28
C ASP A 101 0.60 -0.59 -18.79
N VAL A 102 0.07 -1.79 -18.55
CA VAL A 102 -0.04 -2.36 -17.20
C VAL A 102 1.34 -2.66 -16.63
N HIS A 103 2.23 -3.28 -17.41
CA HIS A 103 3.61 -3.55 -17.00
C HIS A 103 4.32 -2.28 -16.53
N ILE A 104 4.36 -1.24 -17.38
CA ILE A 104 5.07 -0.01 -17.03
C ILE A 104 4.37 0.73 -15.86
N GLY A 105 3.03 0.63 -15.76
CA GLY A 105 2.25 1.18 -14.64
C GLY A 105 2.66 0.55 -13.32
N ASN A 106 2.67 -0.77 -13.24
CA ASN A 106 3.06 -1.51 -12.05
C ASN A 106 4.54 -1.35 -11.73
N TYR A 107 5.42 -1.39 -12.74
CA TYR A 107 6.85 -1.16 -12.55
C TYR A 107 7.15 0.23 -12.00
N ALA A 108 6.67 1.28 -12.65
CA ALA A 108 6.95 2.65 -12.23
C ALA A 108 6.26 3.01 -10.90
N GLY A 109 5.04 2.50 -10.66
CA GLY A 109 4.34 2.69 -9.39
C GLY A 109 5.03 1.99 -8.22
N ALA A 110 5.59 0.82 -8.44
CA ALA A 110 6.42 0.12 -7.46
C ALA A 110 7.75 0.86 -7.21
N LEU A 111 8.39 1.40 -8.25
CA LEU A 111 9.59 2.24 -8.09
C LEU A 111 9.31 3.52 -7.29
N GLU A 112 8.15 4.16 -7.49
CA GLU A 112 7.72 5.30 -6.68
C GLU A 112 7.54 4.91 -5.21
N ALA A 113 6.87 3.79 -4.95
CA ALA A 113 6.68 3.25 -3.61
C ALA A 113 8.02 3.00 -2.92
N LEU A 114 8.94 2.29 -3.57
CA LEU A 114 10.31 2.05 -3.08
C LEU A 114 11.08 3.36 -2.86
N ASN A 115 10.98 4.30 -3.78
CA ASN A 115 11.64 5.61 -3.64
C ASN A 115 11.11 6.39 -2.41
N GLY A 116 9.86 6.18 -2.03
CA GLY A 116 9.19 6.73 -0.85
C GLY A 116 9.37 5.91 0.44
N GLY A 117 10.12 4.80 0.40
CA GLY A 117 10.36 3.95 1.58
C GLY A 117 9.30 2.87 1.83
N VAL A 118 8.38 2.66 0.90
CA VAL A 118 7.44 1.53 0.92
C VAL A 118 8.18 0.29 0.41
N THR A 119 8.31 -0.73 1.24
CA THR A 119 8.96 -2.00 0.87
C THR A 119 7.95 -3.10 0.52
N THR A 120 6.72 -2.95 0.99
CA THR A 120 5.62 -3.90 0.74
C THR A 120 4.38 -3.14 0.27
N LEU A 121 3.75 -3.59 -0.80
CA LEU A 121 2.45 -3.05 -1.24
C LEU A 121 1.45 -4.16 -1.58
N LEU A 122 0.16 -3.87 -1.37
CA LEU A 122 -0.93 -4.66 -1.93
C LEU A 122 -1.40 -3.98 -3.21
N ASP A 123 -1.12 -4.61 -4.36
CA ASP A 123 -1.58 -4.15 -5.68
C ASP A 123 -2.99 -4.66 -5.96
N TRP A 124 -3.98 -3.81 -5.78
CA TRP A 124 -5.38 -4.11 -6.06
C TRP A 124 -5.67 -3.94 -7.55
N SER A 125 -5.51 -5.03 -8.31
CA SER A 125 -5.45 -5.04 -9.77
C SER A 125 -6.82 -5.29 -10.41
N HIS A 126 -7.58 -4.23 -10.68
CA HIS A 126 -8.85 -4.30 -11.42
C HIS A 126 -8.70 -3.84 -12.88
N ILE A 127 -7.66 -4.36 -13.52
CA ILE A 127 -7.25 -4.09 -14.90
C ILE A 127 -7.00 -5.38 -15.68
N ASN A 128 -7.48 -6.52 -15.16
CA ASN A 128 -7.20 -7.84 -15.71
C ASN A 128 -8.12 -8.13 -16.91
N ASN A 129 -8.07 -7.25 -17.93
CA ASN A 129 -8.90 -7.32 -19.12
C ASN A 129 -8.66 -8.60 -19.96
N THR A 130 -7.44 -9.15 -19.89
CA THR A 130 -7.05 -10.46 -20.43
C THR A 130 -5.98 -11.09 -19.54
N PRO A 131 -5.69 -12.40 -19.64
CA PRO A 131 -4.60 -13.03 -18.91
C PRO A 131 -3.23 -12.38 -19.10
N ASP A 132 -2.95 -11.79 -20.27
CA ASP A 132 -1.69 -11.08 -20.51
C ASP A 132 -1.55 -9.81 -19.65
N HIS A 133 -2.65 -9.19 -19.22
CA HIS A 133 -2.63 -8.04 -18.31
C HIS A 133 -2.20 -8.48 -16.89
N SER A 134 -2.71 -9.63 -16.42
CA SER A 134 -2.30 -10.20 -15.13
C SER A 134 -0.80 -10.55 -15.13
N ASP A 135 -0.32 -11.19 -16.20
CA ASP A 135 1.09 -11.53 -16.36
C ASP A 135 1.98 -10.27 -16.40
N ALA A 136 1.53 -9.23 -17.10
CA ALA A 136 2.23 -7.96 -17.21
C ALA A 136 2.31 -7.21 -15.86
N ALA A 137 1.22 -7.20 -15.09
CA ALA A 137 1.19 -6.60 -13.74
C ALA A 137 2.19 -7.29 -12.81
N ILE A 138 2.14 -8.62 -12.73
CA ILE A 138 3.04 -9.43 -11.92
C ILE A 138 4.50 -9.22 -12.33
N GLN A 139 4.78 -9.18 -13.64
CA GLN A 139 6.13 -8.96 -14.13
C GLN A 139 6.65 -7.55 -13.79
N GLY A 140 5.81 -6.51 -13.88
CA GLY A 140 6.18 -5.15 -13.48
C GLY A 140 6.58 -5.05 -12.00
N LEU A 141 5.84 -5.71 -11.11
CA LEU A 141 6.18 -5.79 -9.68
C LEU A 141 7.49 -6.56 -9.44
N LYS A 142 7.70 -7.67 -10.15
CA LYS A 142 8.94 -8.46 -10.08
C LYS A 142 10.16 -7.66 -10.54
N ASP A 143 10.04 -6.95 -11.64
CA ASP A 143 11.13 -6.13 -12.21
C ASP A 143 11.55 -4.99 -11.26
N ALA A 144 10.61 -4.43 -10.51
CA ALA A 144 10.88 -3.41 -9.50
C ALA A 144 11.59 -3.98 -8.26
N GLY A 145 11.44 -5.27 -7.99
CA GLY A 145 12.03 -5.92 -6.82
C GLY A 145 11.38 -5.53 -5.48
N ILE A 146 10.13 -5.08 -5.51
CA ILE A 146 9.32 -4.79 -4.32
C ILE A 146 8.70 -6.07 -3.77
N ARG A 147 8.49 -6.14 -2.45
CA ARG A 147 7.59 -7.14 -1.88
C ARG A 147 6.16 -6.74 -2.19
N ALA A 148 5.33 -7.66 -2.68
CA ALA A 148 3.95 -7.33 -3.01
C ALA A 148 2.96 -8.46 -2.72
N ILE A 149 1.72 -8.07 -2.50
CA ILE A 149 0.56 -8.94 -2.59
C ILE A 149 -0.18 -8.53 -3.87
N TYR A 150 -0.15 -9.37 -4.89
CA TYR A 150 -0.91 -9.15 -6.10
C TYR A 150 -2.36 -9.57 -5.86
N ALA A 151 -3.24 -8.60 -5.61
CA ALA A 151 -4.66 -8.86 -5.44
C ALA A 151 -5.33 -8.88 -6.82
N HIS A 152 -5.61 -10.09 -7.33
CA HIS A 152 -6.24 -10.30 -8.63
C HIS A 152 -7.69 -9.86 -8.59
N GLY A 153 -8.02 -8.86 -9.40
CA GLY A 153 -9.37 -8.31 -9.57
C GLY A 153 -9.97 -8.67 -10.93
N VAL A 154 -11.14 -8.12 -11.20
CA VAL A 154 -11.87 -8.29 -12.44
C VAL A 154 -11.39 -7.32 -13.52
N PRO A 155 -11.79 -7.52 -14.80
CA PRO A 155 -11.59 -6.53 -15.85
C PRO A 155 -12.26 -5.19 -15.54
N THR A 156 -11.81 -4.13 -16.24
CA THR A 156 -12.54 -2.87 -16.27
C THR A 156 -13.79 -2.97 -17.13
N GLY A 157 -14.80 -2.14 -16.85
CA GLY A 157 -16.06 -2.11 -17.60
C GLY A 157 -17.28 -2.21 -16.68
N GLY A 158 -18.37 -1.53 -17.06
CA GLY A 158 -19.55 -1.41 -16.23
C GLY A 158 -20.22 -2.75 -15.90
N GLU A 159 -20.14 -3.73 -16.79
CA GLU A 159 -20.70 -5.08 -16.61
C GLU A 159 -20.09 -5.84 -15.42
N TRP A 160 -18.90 -5.43 -14.98
CA TRP A 160 -18.20 -6.03 -13.84
C TRP A 160 -18.55 -5.39 -12.50
N TRP A 161 -19.15 -4.17 -12.47
CA TRP A 161 -19.20 -3.35 -11.26
C TRP A 161 -20.61 -2.94 -10.79
N ALA A 162 -21.65 -3.18 -11.56
CA ALA A 162 -23.02 -2.81 -11.21
C ALA A 162 -23.91 -4.04 -11.09
N PHE A 163 -24.02 -4.60 -9.89
CA PHE A 163 -24.78 -5.84 -9.63
C PHE A 163 -24.43 -6.97 -10.62
N SER A 164 -23.13 -7.10 -10.88
CA SER A 164 -22.60 -8.02 -11.87
C SER A 164 -23.03 -9.47 -11.59
N GLU A 165 -23.43 -10.17 -12.66
CA GLU A 165 -23.71 -11.61 -12.65
C GLU A 165 -22.50 -12.44 -13.13
N LEU A 166 -21.37 -11.78 -13.43
CA LEU A 166 -20.17 -12.44 -13.91
C LEU A 166 -19.31 -12.89 -12.71
N GLU A 167 -19.03 -14.18 -12.63
CA GLU A 167 -18.12 -14.77 -11.66
C GLU A 167 -16.68 -14.23 -11.87
N HIS A 168 -15.85 -14.34 -10.83
CA HIS A 168 -14.45 -13.94 -10.91
C HIS A 168 -13.71 -14.72 -12.03
N PRO A 169 -12.84 -14.05 -12.83
CA PRO A 169 -12.16 -14.74 -13.93
C PRO A 169 -11.33 -15.93 -13.46
N GLU A 170 -11.46 -17.07 -14.15
CA GLU A 170 -10.69 -18.30 -13.90
C GLU A 170 -9.17 -18.10 -14.03
N ASP A 171 -8.72 -16.97 -14.57
CA ASP A 171 -7.31 -16.61 -14.67
C ASP A 171 -6.60 -16.62 -13.31
N ILE A 172 -7.30 -16.34 -12.22
CA ILE A 172 -6.74 -16.39 -10.85
C ILE A 172 -6.18 -17.77 -10.51
N ARG A 173 -6.82 -18.86 -10.98
CA ARG A 173 -6.30 -20.23 -10.77
C ARG A 173 -5.01 -20.44 -11.57
N ARG A 174 -5.00 -20.00 -12.83
CA ARG A 174 -3.82 -20.09 -13.70
C ARG A 174 -2.61 -19.38 -13.07
N ILE A 175 -2.79 -18.14 -12.59
CA ILE A 175 -1.68 -17.39 -11.99
C ILE A 175 -1.28 -17.95 -10.62
N ARG A 176 -2.22 -18.47 -9.82
CA ARG A 176 -1.89 -19.18 -8.56
C ARG A 176 -0.94 -20.36 -8.84
N ASP A 177 -1.26 -21.16 -9.83
CA ASP A 177 -0.44 -22.32 -10.19
C ASP A 177 0.90 -21.93 -10.83
N THR A 178 0.90 -20.89 -11.68
CA THR A 178 2.08 -20.50 -12.48
C THR A 178 3.08 -19.70 -11.68
N TYR A 179 2.62 -18.74 -10.87
CA TYR A 179 3.49 -17.74 -10.23
C TYR A 179 3.54 -17.86 -8.71
N PHE A 180 2.52 -18.43 -8.08
CA PHE A 180 2.30 -18.38 -6.64
C PHE A 180 2.03 -19.76 -6.03
N SER A 181 2.72 -20.79 -6.54
CA SER A 181 2.62 -22.16 -5.98
C SER A 181 3.18 -22.28 -4.55
N SER A 182 3.95 -21.27 -4.09
CA SER A 182 4.44 -21.12 -2.71
C SER A 182 4.17 -19.69 -2.23
N ASP A 183 3.89 -19.52 -0.93
CA ASP A 183 3.71 -18.21 -0.29
C ASP A 183 5.03 -17.67 0.31
N ASP A 184 6.18 -18.32 0.02
CA ASP A 184 7.51 -17.88 0.45
C ASP A 184 8.15 -16.86 -0.50
N GLY A 185 7.54 -16.62 -1.65
CA GLY A 185 8.01 -15.65 -2.64
C GLY A 185 7.96 -14.21 -2.14
N LEU A 186 8.70 -13.34 -2.83
CA LEU A 186 8.65 -11.91 -2.59
C LEU A 186 7.27 -11.33 -2.97
N ILE A 187 6.62 -11.93 -3.96
CA ILE A 187 5.26 -11.59 -4.36
C ILE A 187 4.35 -12.78 -4.05
N THR A 188 3.21 -12.50 -3.44
CA THR A 188 2.15 -13.46 -3.14
C THR A 188 0.85 -13.02 -3.81
N ILE A 189 -0.24 -13.78 -3.64
CA ILE A 189 -1.52 -13.52 -4.29
C ILE A 189 -2.63 -13.33 -3.26
N ALA A 190 -3.59 -12.46 -3.59
CA ALA A 190 -4.88 -12.31 -2.90
C ALA A 190 -6.01 -12.18 -3.92
N LEU A 191 -7.25 -12.25 -3.46
CA LEU A 191 -8.43 -11.89 -4.23
C LEU A 191 -8.76 -10.40 -3.98
N ALA A 192 -8.86 -9.62 -5.05
CA ALA A 192 -9.49 -8.30 -5.06
C ALA A 192 -11.00 -8.47 -5.31
N ALA A 193 -11.76 -8.62 -4.23
CA ALA A 193 -13.15 -9.01 -4.28
C ALA A 193 -14.10 -7.83 -4.54
N ARG A 194 -15.21 -8.12 -5.21
CA ARG A 194 -16.34 -7.20 -5.31
C ARG A 194 -17.31 -7.47 -4.17
N ALA A 195 -17.62 -6.45 -3.38
CA ALA A 195 -18.60 -6.60 -2.32
C ALA A 195 -19.99 -6.95 -2.85
N PRO A 196 -20.84 -7.65 -2.05
CA PRO A 196 -22.26 -7.83 -2.37
C PRO A 196 -22.94 -6.46 -2.56
N GLY A 197 -23.54 -6.26 -3.72
CA GLY A 197 -24.05 -4.96 -4.19
C GLY A 197 -23.31 -4.46 -5.42
N ASN A 198 -21.98 -4.63 -5.47
CA ASN A 198 -21.20 -4.46 -6.70
C ASN A 198 -21.29 -5.70 -7.60
N SER A 199 -21.41 -6.89 -7.01
CA SER A 199 -21.86 -8.12 -7.68
C SER A 199 -23.15 -8.61 -7.04
N ASN A 200 -23.88 -9.51 -7.72
CA ASN A 200 -25.02 -10.16 -7.09
C ASN A 200 -24.52 -11.09 -5.94
N PHE A 201 -25.42 -11.51 -5.07
CA PHE A 201 -25.06 -12.22 -3.84
C PHE A 201 -24.51 -13.63 -4.10
N GLU A 202 -24.99 -14.30 -5.13
CA GLU A 202 -24.48 -15.62 -5.50
C GLU A 202 -23.06 -15.54 -6.06
N VAL A 203 -22.78 -14.53 -6.87
CA VAL A 203 -21.42 -14.24 -7.38
C VAL A 203 -20.48 -13.87 -6.24
N ALA A 204 -20.90 -12.99 -5.33
CA ALA A 204 -20.07 -12.65 -4.17
C ALA A 204 -19.73 -13.90 -3.34
N LYS A 205 -20.72 -14.78 -3.10
CA LYS A 205 -20.48 -16.04 -2.39
C LYS A 205 -19.50 -16.94 -3.14
N HIS A 206 -19.68 -17.12 -4.45
CA HIS A 206 -18.77 -17.88 -5.30
C HIS A 206 -17.33 -17.33 -5.21
N ASP A 207 -17.16 -16.02 -5.33
CA ASP A 207 -15.84 -15.38 -5.33
C ASP A 207 -15.13 -15.56 -3.96
N TRP A 208 -15.85 -15.50 -2.83
CA TRP A 208 -15.29 -15.80 -1.50
C TRP A 208 -14.91 -17.27 -1.33
N GLU A 209 -15.78 -18.20 -1.79
CA GLU A 209 -15.50 -19.63 -1.79
C GLU A 209 -14.26 -19.94 -2.64
N LEU A 210 -14.14 -19.32 -3.82
CA LEU A 210 -12.97 -19.42 -4.69
C LEU A 210 -11.67 -19.01 -3.99
N ALA A 211 -11.68 -17.87 -3.29
CA ALA A 211 -10.50 -17.43 -2.55
C ALA A 211 -10.09 -18.41 -1.44
N ARG A 212 -11.08 -18.94 -0.71
CA ARG A 212 -10.85 -19.91 0.36
C ARG A 212 -10.38 -21.26 -0.16
N ASP A 213 -10.92 -21.71 -1.32
CA ASP A 213 -10.44 -22.92 -2.02
C ASP A 213 -8.98 -22.79 -2.48
N LEU A 214 -8.56 -21.58 -2.87
CA LEU A 214 -7.18 -21.26 -3.26
C LEU A 214 -6.27 -20.98 -2.06
N ALA A 215 -6.82 -20.96 -0.84
CA ALA A 215 -6.13 -20.58 0.39
C ALA A 215 -5.42 -19.21 0.27
N ILE A 216 -6.13 -18.20 -0.27
CA ILE A 216 -5.63 -16.83 -0.43
C ILE A 216 -6.51 -15.84 0.35
N ARG A 217 -5.90 -14.73 0.76
CA ARG A 217 -6.62 -13.65 1.46
C ARG A 217 -7.54 -12.89 0.51
N ILE A 218 -8.48 -12.16 1.10
CA ILE A 218 -9.49 -11.35 0.41
C ILE A 218 -9.26 -9.88 0.78
N SER A 219 -9.29 -9.01 -0.22
CA SER A 219 -9.30 -7.56 -0.04
C SER A 219 -10.53 -7.00 -0.73
N VAL A 220 -11.36 -6.22 -0.02
CA VAL A 220 -12.67 -5.78 -0.51
C VAL A 220 -12.97 -4.33 -0.16
N HIS A 221 -13.45 -3.55 -1.13
CA HIS A 221 -13.95 -2.19 -0.90
C HIS A 221 -15.31 -2.24 -0.21
N VAL A 222 -15.44 -1.53 0.91
CA VAL A 222 -16.68 -1.44 1.68
C VAL A 222 -16.90 -0.03 2.24
N GLY A 223 -18.15 0.33 2.53
CA GLY A 223 -18.50 1.57 3.18
C GLY A 223 -18.05 2.83 2.44
N MET A 224 -18.00 2.80 1.12
CA MET A 224 -17.79 4.00 0.32
C MET A 224 -19.14 4.64 0.01
N ARG A 225 -19.22 5.96 0.17
CA ARG A 225 -20.41 6.73 -0.15
C ARG A 225 -20.59 6.85 -1.66
N LEU A 226 -21.47 6.07 -2.23
CA LEU A 226 -21.96 6.22 -3.61
C LEU A 226 -23.23 7.08 -3.58
N THR A 227 -23.37 8.00 -4.50
CA THR A 227 -24.25 9.18 -4.44
C THR A 227 -25.72 8.93 -4.12
N ASP A 228 -26.31 7.78 -4.44
CA ASP A 228 -27.75 7.56 -4.31
C ASP A 228 -28.12 6.16 -3.75
N ILE A 229 -27.16 5.34 -3.34
CA ILE A 229 -27.44 3.97 -2.89
C ILE A 229 -26.75 3.72 -1.55
N GLU A 230 -27.54 3.63 -0.48
CA GLU A 230 -27.06 3.16 0.82
C GLU A 230 -26.88 1.64 0.75
N VAL A 231 -25.64 1.17 0.59
CA VAL A 231 -25.32 -0.26 0.57
C VAL A 231 -24.55 -0.60 1.83
N GLN A 232 -25.12 -1.43 2.67
CA GLN A 232 -24.45 -1.99 3.85
C GLN A 232 -23.61 -3.22 3.43
N HIS A 233 -22.44 -2.97 2.87
CA HIS A 233 -21.59 -4.01 2.28
C HIS A 233 -21.18 -5.08 3.31
N VAL A 234 -20.73 -4.66 4.50
CA VAL A 234 -20.26 -5.59 5.54
C VAL A 234 -21.43 -6.39 6.12
N LYS A 235 -22.58 -5.74 6.27
CA LYS A 235 -23.82 -6.41 6.69
C LYS A 235 -24.22 -7.49 5.68
N ASN A 236 -24.16 -7.19 4.38
CA ASN A 236 -24.45 -8.15 3.33
C ASN A 236 -23.47 -9.33 3.33
N ILE A 237 -22.16 -9.07 3.55
CA ILE A 237 -21.13 -10.11 3.71
C ILE A 237 -21.47 -10.99 4.92
N SER A 238 -21.90 -10.39 6.04
CA SER A 238 -22.32 -11.10 7.25
C SER A 238 -23.55 -11.98 7.01
N ASP A 239 -24.58 -11.45 6.34
CA ASP A 239 -25.82 -12.17 6.06
C ASP A 239 -25.60 -13.39 5.16
N LEU A 240 -24.57 -13.37 4.34
CA LEU A 240 -24.10 -14.49 3.52
C LEU A 240 -23.20 -15.49 4.29
N GLY A 241 -22.81 -15.18 5.54
CA GLY A 241 -21.91 -16.01 6.32
C GLY A 241 -20.46 -15.99 5.82
N LEU A 242 -20.04 -14.89 5.19
CA LEU A 242 -18.75 -14.77 4.52
C LEU A 242 -17.70 -14.00 5.32
N LEU A 243 -18.05 -13.41 6.48
CA LEU A 243 -17.09 -12.74 7.36
C LEU A 243 -15.97 -13.70 7.79
N GLY A 244 -14.75 -13.18 7.95
CA GLY A 244 -13.60 -13.97 8.38
C GLY A 244 -12.35 -13.12 8.63
N ASP A 245 -11.37 -13.72 9.30
CA ASP A 245 -10.05 -13.14 9.57
C ASP A 245 -9.14 -13.11 8.32
N ASP A 246 -9.57 -13.80 7.28
CA ASP A 246 -8.94 -13.82 5.96
C ASP A 246 -9.21 -12.57 5.11
N THR A 247 -10.04 -11.62 5.61
CA THR A 247 -10.53 -10.47 4.85
C THR A 247 -9.97 -9.15 5.38
N THR A 248 -9.50 -8.28 4.44
CA THR A 248 -9.15 -6.88 4.68
C THR A 248 -10.21 -5.98 4.06
N TYR A 249 -10.86 -5.17 4.89
CA TYR A 249 -11.92 -4.24 4.52
C TYR A 249 -11.31 -2.87 4.19
N ILE A 250 -11.53 -2.38 2.97
CA ILE A 250 -10.93 -1.14 2.48
C ILE A 250 -11.91 0.02 2.67
N HIS A 251 -11.41 1.17 3.13
CA HIS A 251 -12.09 2.43 3.42
C HIS A 251 -12.98 2.41 4.66
N CYS A 252 -14.07 1.69 4.68
CA CYS A 252 -15.06 1.66 5.76
C CYS A 252 -15.64 3.03 6.14
N THR A 253 -15.53 4.05 5.28
CA THR A 253 -15.79 5.48 5.61
C THR A 253 -17.26 5.79 5.90
N ASP A 254 -18.19 5.11 5.23
CA ASP A 254 -19.64 5.24 5.40
C ASP A 254 -20.27 3.98 6.04
N SER A 255 -19.42 3.10 6.62
CA SER A 255 -19.89 1.92 7.36
C SER A 255 -20.60 2.34 8.63
N THR A 256 -21.72 1.68 8.90
CA THR A 256 -22.49 1.89 10.15
C THR A 256 -21.72 1.37 11.35
N ASP A 257 -22.11 1.79 12.56
CA ASP A 257 -21.50 1.28 13.79
C ASP A 257 -21.68 -0.26 13.91
N GLU A 258 -22.84 -0.80 13.48
CA GLU A 258 -23.09 -2.25 13.41
C GLU A 258 -22.11 -2.94 12.45
N GLU A 259 -21.84 -2.36 11.29
CA GLU A 259 -20.89 -2.94 10.33
C GLU A 259 -19.45 -2.92 10.87
N LEU A 260 -19.05 -1.86 11.57
CA LEU A 260 -17.74 -1.80 12.23
C LEU A 260 -17.62 -2.81 13.37
N ASP A 261 -18.70 -3.06 14.12
CA ASP A 261 -18.76 -4.13 15.13
C ASP A 261 -18.59 -5.52 14.47
N LEU A 262 -19.26 -5.76 13.34
CA LEU A 262 -19.11 -7.00 12.54
C LEU A 262 -17.67 -7.20 12.04
N ILE A 263 -16.98 -6.15 11.59
CA ILE A 263 -15.55 -6.22 11.21
C ILE A 263 -14.73 -6.66 12.42
N ALA A 264 -14.92 -6.03 13.57
CA ALA A 264 -14.18 -6.37 14.79
C ALA A 264 -14.43 -7.83 15.23
N GLU A 265 -15.68 -8.28 15.20
CA GLU A 265 -16.07 -9.65 15.58
C GLU A 265 -15.54 -10.70 14.60
N SER A 266 -15.35 -10.36 13.31
CA SER A 266 -14.84 -11.27 12.29
C SER A 266 -13.36 -11.62 12.46
N GLY A 267 -12.59 -10.81 13.19
CA GLY A 267 -11.13 -10.89 13.25
C GLY A 267 -10.44 -10.35 11.99
N GLY A 268 -11.20 -9.83 11.03
CA GLY A 268 -10.66 -9.20 9.82
C GLY A 268 -9.94 -7.88 10.12
N THR A 269 -9.25 -7.35 9.13
CA THR A 269 -8.47 -6.12 9.23
C THR A 269 -9.08 -4.99 8.40
N ALA A 270 -8.71 -3.74 8.70
CA ALA A 270 -9.15 -2.58 7.95
C ALA A 270 -7.95 -1.85 7.32
N SER A 271 -8.11 -1.37 6.09
CA SER A 271 -7.15 -0.49 5.41
C SER A 271 -7.83 0.83 5.08
N ILE A 272 -7.24 1.94 5.49
CA ILE A 272 -7.75 3.29 5.24
C ILE A 272 -6.78 4.08 4.36
N ALA A 273 -7.33 4.91 3.47
CA ALA A 273 -6.60 5.81 2.58
C ALA A 273 -6.99 7.27 2.86
N PRO A 274 -6.57 7.85 3.98
CA PRO A 274 -7.16 9.07 4.53
C PRO A 274 -7.21 10.25 3.57
N TYR A 275 -6.19 10.39 2.72
CA TYR A 275 -6.12 11.51 1.82
C TYR A 275 -7.17 11.43 0.69
N VAL A 276 -7.26 10.28 0.01
CA VAL A 276 -8.20 10.09 -1.09
C VAL A 276 -9.64 10.03 -0.60
N GLU A 277 -9.88 9.40 0.54
CA GLU A 277 -11.21 9.27 1.16
C GLU A 277 -11.86 10.65 1.37
N MET A 278 -11.09 11.60 1.89
CA MET A 278 -11.54 12.97 2.06
C MET A 278 -11.55 13.75 0.74
N LEU A 279 -10.55 13.56 -0.13
CA LEU A 279 -10.45 14.29 -1.39
C LEU A 279 -11.61 13.97 -2.34
N MET A 280 -11.96 12.70 -2.49
CA MET A 280 -13.02 12.22 -3.38
C MET A 280 -14.40 12.20 -2.75
N GLY A 281 -14.50 12.44 -1.44
CA GLY A 281 -15.76 12.44 -0.70
C GLY A 281 -16.34 11.06 -0.41
N HIS A 282 -15.47 10.04 -0.22
CA HIS A 282 -15.91 8.71 0.27
C HIS A 282 -16.55 8.82 1.66
N GLY A 283 -16.11 9.79 2.44
CA GLY A 283 -16.47 10.01 3.84
C GLY A 283 -15.23 10.23 4.71
N PRO A 284 -15.43 10.52 6.00
CA PRO A 284 -14.32 10.65 6.94
C PRO A 284 -13.70 9.28 7.25
N PRO A 285 -12.36 9.16 7.26
CA PRO A 285 -11.69 7.93 7.71
C PRO A 285 -12.19 7.50 9.10
N PRO A 286 -12.65 6.25 9.31
CA PRO A 286 -13.26 5.82 10.57
C PRO A 286 -12.23 5.42 11.64
N THR A 287 -11.04 6.04 11.64
CA THR A 287 -9.90 5.65 12.48
C THR A 287 -10.24 5.52 13.95
N GLY A 288 -10.87 6.54 14.54
CA GLY A 288 -11.26 6.53 15.94
C GLY A 288 -12.29 5.43 16.25
N LYS A 289 -13.31 5.28 15.41
CA LYS A 289 -14.35 4.26 15.57
C LYS A 289 -13.81 2.83 15.48
N LEU A 290 -12.83 2.59 14.62
CA LEU A 290 -12.14 1.29 14.50
C LEU A 290 -11.33 1.01 15.78
N LEU A 291 -10.56 2.00 16.25
CA LEU A 291 -9.77 1.87 17.49
C LEU A 291 -10.62 1.61 18.73
N GLU A 292 -11.77 2.25 18.85
CA GLU A 292 -12.74 2.00 19.93
C GLU A 292 -13.22 0.55 19.99
N ARG A 293 -13.20 -0.15 18.85
CA ARG A 293 -13.55 -1.57 18.69
C ARG A 293 -12.36 -2.52 18.74
N GLY A 294 -11.17 -1.99 19.02
CA GLY A 294 -9.93 -2.78 19.07
C GLY A 294 -9.37 -3.15 17.68
N VAL A 295 -9.92 -2.62 16.60
CA VAL A 295 -9.41 -2.79 15.25
C VAL A 295 -8.38 -1.68 14.97
N ARG A 296 -7.11 -2.03 14.86
CA ARG A 296 -6.07 -1.10 14.45
C ARG A 296 -6.00 -1.08 12.91
N PRO A 297 -6.33 0.05 12.26
CA PRO A 297 -6.29 0.10 10.80
C PRO A 297 -4.85 0.14 10.29
N SER A 298 -4.68 -0.26 9.04
CA SER A 298 -3.47 0.01 8.27
C SER A 298 -3.67 1.21 7.33
N LEU A 299 -2.58 1.77 6.82
CA LEU A 299 -2.61 2.89 5.89
C LEU A 299 -2.37 2.45 4.44
N SER A 300 -2.96 3.18 3.51
CA SER A 300 -2.80 2.97 2.09
C SER A 300 -2.86 4.26 1.28
N VAL A 301 -2.37 4.20 0.04
CA VAL A 301 -2.36 5.31 -0.91
C VAL A 301 -3.62 5.34 -1.78
N ASP A 302 -4.13 4.16 -2.16
CA ASP A 302 -5.22 3.93 -3.10
C ASP A 302 -4.84 4.31 -4.56
N VAL A 303 -5.06 5.55 -5.02
CA VAL A 303 -4.99 5.92 -6.43
C VAL A 303 -4.08 7.10 -6.73
N VAL A 304 -2.98 6.86 -7.44
CA VAL A 304 -2.07 7.93 -7.88
C VAL A 304 -2.60 8.75 -9.06
N SER A 305 -3.74 8.38 -9.63
CA SER A 305 -4.47 9.22 -10.57
C SER A 305 -4.94 10.54 -9.94
N SER A 306 -5.03 10.59 -8.61
CA SER A 306 -5.60 11.71 -7.85
C SER A 306 -4.74 12.17 -6.66
N VAL A 307 -3.92 11.29 -6.06
CA VAL A 307 -3.20 11.58 -4.81
C VAL A 307 -1.70 11.25 -4.91
N PRO A 308 -0.85 11.82 -4.02
CA PRO A 308 0.55 11.46 -3.93
C PRO A 308 0.76 10.00 -3.53
N GLY A 309 1.71 9.31 -4.18
CA GLY A 309 1.96 7.88 -4.00
C GLY A 309 2.93 7.55 -2.86
N GLU A 310 2.84 8.21 -1.68
CA GLU A 310 3.77 8.02 -0.57
C GLU A 310 3.08 8.03 0.80
N MET A 311 3.70 7.41 1.80
CA MET A 311 3.08 7.16 3.10
C MET A 311 3.17 8.34 4.08
N PHE A 312 4.09 9.28 3.91
CA PHE A 312 4.22 10.44 4.81
C PHE A 312 2.96 11.32 4.79
N THR A 313 2.38 11.54 3.61
CA THR A 313 1.11 12.26 3.46
C THR A 313 -0.03 11.48 4.13
N GLN A 314 -0.10 10.16 3.97
CA GLN A 314 -1.16 9.34 4.58
C GLN A 314 -1.09 9.41 6.10
N MET A 315 0.10 9.22 6.70
CA MET A 315 0.31 9.31 8.14
C MET A 315 -0.10 10.69 8.70
N ARG A 316 0.35 11.78 8.08
CA ARG A 316 0.00 13.14 8.49
C ARG A 316 -1.48 13.42 8.38
N THR A 317 -2.10 12.96 7.29
CA THR A 317 -3.52 13.15 7.05
C THR A 317 -4.37 12.41 8.09
N ALA A 318 -4.06 11.14 8.38
CA ALA A 318 -4.73 10.38 9.43
C ALA A 318 -4.63 11.09 10.79
N LEU A 319 -3.41 11.52 11.17
CA LEU A 319 -3.17 12.20 12.44
C LEU A 319 -3.94 13.52 12.57
N VAL A 320 -3.94 14.35 11.53
CA VAL A 320 -4.61 15.66 11.55
C VAL A 320 -6.12 15.52 11.51
N HIS A 321 -6.64 14.58 10.73
CA HIS A 321 -8.06 14.31 10.65
C HIS A 321 -8.63 13.85 12.00
N ASP A 322 -8.00 12.88 12.67
CA ASP A 322 -8.40 12.42 14.00
C ASP A 322 -8.42 13.57 15.01
N ARG A 323 -7.42 14.48 14.97
CA ARG A 323 -7.37 15.66 15.83
C ARG A 323 -8.54 16.61 15.60
N ILE A 324 -8.98 16.81 14.36
CA ILE A 324 -10.13 17.65 14.04
C ILE A 324 -11.41 17.04 14.63
N LEU A 325 -11.65 15.75 14.44
CA LEU A 325 -12.83 15.07 14.97
C LEU A 325 -12.85 15.09 16.51
N SER A 326 -11.76 14.67 17.14
CA SER A 326 -11.64 14.67 18.60
C SER A 326 -11.85 16.07 19.22
N HIS A 327 -11.44 17.13 18.53
CA HIS A 327 -11.59 18.50 18.99
C HIS A 327 -13.02 19.04 18.79
N THR A 328 -13.72 18.61 17.76
CA THR A 328 -15.08 19.08 17.44
C THR A 328 -16.10 18.57 18.45
N ASP A 329 -15.94 17.36 18.93
CA ASP A 329 -16.92 16.68 19.80
C ASP A 329 -16.59 16.76 21.29
N THR A 330 -15.45 17.36 21.66
CA THR A 330 -14.96 17.39 23.05
C THR A 330 -14.86 18.84 23.57
N PRO A 331 -15.31 19.15 24.80
CA PRO A 331 -15.06 20.44 25.46
C PRO A 331 -13.55 20.75 25.49
N LYS A 332 -13.18 22.02 25.31
CA LYS A 332 -11.76 22.45 25.27
C LYS A 332 -10.93 21.98 26.45
N GLU A 333 -11.55 21.89 27.63
CA GLU A 333 -10.92 21.48 28.89
C GLU A 333 -10.65 19.96 28.97
N ALA A 334 -11.30 19.18 28.10
CA ALA A 334 -11.22 17.72 28.09
C ALA A 334 -10.52 17.15 26.82
N PHE A 335 -9.91 18.03 26.00
CA PHE A 335 -9.25 17.60 24.77
C PHE A 335 -8.07 16.67 25.10
N ALA A 336 -8.24 15.40 24.78
CA ALA A 336 -7.19 14.39 24.81
C ALA A 336 -7.08 13.77 23.41
N PRO A 337 -5.91 13.86 22.75
CA PRO A 337 -5.73 13.18 21.47
C PRO A 337 -5.88 11.67 21.63
N THR A 338 -6.69 11.07 20.79
CA THR A 338 -6.88 9.61 20.76
C THR A 338 -5.77 8.93 19.97
N LEU A 339 -5.25 9.61 18.95
CA LEU A 339 -4.21 9.11 18.06
C LEU A 339 -2.89 9.84 18.29
N THR A 340 -1.80 9.08 18.40
CA THR A 340 -0.44 9.60 18.49
C THR A 340 0.32 9.44 17.18
N HIS A 341 1.46 10.14 17.04
CA HIS A 341 2.36 9.94 15.90
C HIS A 341 2.94 8.52 15.86
N LYS A 342 3.05 7.84 17.03
CA LYS A 342 3.49 6.44 17.08
C LYS A 342 2.42 5.51 16.49
N ASP A 343 1.14 5.74 16.80
CA ASP A 343 0.05 4.92 16.25
C ASP A 343 0.04 4.96 14.71
N VAL A 344 0.15 6.14 14.11
CA VAL A 344 0.13 6.24 12.64
C VAL A 344 1.38 5.64 11.99
N LEU A 345 2.53 5.62 12.67
CA LEU A 345 3.71 4.89 12.21
C LEU A 345 3.49 3.37 12.31
N GLU A 346 2.85 2.89 13.38
CA GLU A 346 2.45 1.49 13.51
C GLU A 346 1.47 1.10 12.41
N PHE A 347 0.48 1.93 12.06
CA PHE A 347 -0.44 1.70 10.95
C PHE A 347 0.27 1.55 9.61
N ALA A 348 1.32 2.34 9.39
CA ALA A 348 2.14 2.31 8.16
C ALA A 348 3.20 1.20 8.15
N THR A 349 3.36 0.45 9.23
CA THR A 349 4.40 -0.59 9.38
C THR A 349 3.82 -1.89 9.91
N ILE A 350 3.83 -2.14 11.22
CA ILE A 350 3.46 -3.43 11.80
C ILE A 350 1.95 -3.76 11.65
N ASP A 351 1.07 -2.76 11.75
CA ASP A 351 -0.36 -2.99 11.53
C ASP A 351 -0.65 -3.22 10.03
N GLY A 352 0.12 -2.56 9.14
CA GLY A 352 0.14 -2.89 7.71
C GLY A 352 0.58 -4.32 7.42
N ALA A 353 1.60 -4.82 8.13
CA ALA A 353 2.04 -6.20 8.02
C ALA A 353 0.94 -7.18 8.46
N ARG A 354 0.23 -6.89 9.56
CA ARG A 354 -0.91 -7.69 10.04
C ARG A 354 -2.05 -7.73 9.02
N ALA A 355 -2.37 -6.59 8.42
CA ALA A 355 -3.41 -6.52 7.37
C ALA A 355 -3.06 -7.40 6.16
N CYS A 356 -1.78 -7.62 5.92
CA CYS A 356 -1.26 -8.48 4.84
C CYS A 356 -0.92 -9.90 5.30
N ALA A 357 -1.11 -10.26 6.57
CA ALA A 357 -0.64 -11.52 7.20
C ALA A 357 0.87 -11.76 6.98
N LEU A 358 1.65 -10.70 7.15
CA LEU A 358 3.12 -10.70 6.99
C LEU A 358 3.85 -10.25 8.26
N GLU A 359 3.16 -10.10 9.41
CA GLU A 359 3.72 -9.58 10.65
C GLU A 359 4.87 -10.42 11.21
N ASP A 360 4.91 -11.70 10.91
CA ASP A 360 6.04 -12.58 11.26
C ASP A 360 7.25 -12.39 10.33
N LYS A 361 7.05 -11.77 9.15
CA LYS A 361 8.08 -11.58 8.13
C LYS A 361 8.63 -10.16 8.08
N VAL A 362 7.76 -9.13 8.20
CA VAL A 362 8.12 -7.71 8.01
C VAL A 362 7.34 -6.79 8.97
N GLY A 363 7.44 -5.47 8.82
CA GLY A 363 6.69 -4.46 9.56
C GLY A 363 7.33 -4.04 10.88
N SER A 364 8.33 -4.77 11.37
CA SER A 364 9.21 -4.35 12.46
C SER A 364 10.62 -4.91 12.25
N LEU A 365 11.62 -4.31 12.93
CA LEU A 365 12.99 -4.80 12.93
C LEU A 365 13.18 -5.71 14.14
N ALA A 366 13.23 -7.00 13.91
CA ALA A 366 13.50 -8.01 14.94
C ALA A 366 14.30 -9.19 14.35
N PRO A 367 15.14 -9.85 15.14
CA PRO A 367 15.83 -11.07 14.70
C PRO A 367 14.86 -12.12 14.15
N GLY A 368 15.20 -12.69 13.00
CA GLY A 368 14.39 -13.67 12.28
C GLY A 368 13.47 -13.07 11.20
N LYS A 369 13.19 -11.76 11.22
CA LYS A 369 12.42 -11.10 10.18
C LYS A 369 13.27 -10.79 8.95
N GLN A 370 12.60 -10.61 7.82
CA GLN A 370 13.22 -10.16 6.58
C GLN A 370 13.76 -8.72 6.73
N ALA A 371 14.88 -8.46 6.09
CA ALA A 371 15.51 -7.15 6.14
C ALA A 371 14.87 -6.18 5.13
N ASP A 372 13.61 -5.84 5.38
CA ASP A 372 12.87 -4.78 4.72
C ASP A 372 13.09 -3.49 5.52
N ILE A 373 14.12 -2.72 5.15
CA ILE A 373 14.71 -1.65 5.98
C ILE A 373 14.76 -0.34 5.20
N VAL A 374 14.45 0.76 5.87
CA VAL A 374 14.60 2.13 5.37
C VAL A 374 15.63 2.88 6.22
N LEU A 375 16.58 3.54 5.55
CA LEU A 375 17.46 4.53 6.15
C LEU A 375 16.92 5.92 5.82
N LEU A 376 16.55 6.69 6.84
CA LEU A 376 15.95 8.00 6.72
C LEU A 376 16.90 9.09 7.25
N LYS A 377 17.34 10.02 6.39
CA LYS A 377 18.20 11.15 6.80
C LYS A 377 17.47 12.09 7.75
N VAL A 378 18.10 12.40 8.89
CA VAL A 378 17.59 13.35 9.89
C VAL A 378 18.51 14.55 10.13
N ASN A 379 19.62 14.61 9.40
CA ASN A 379 20.51 15.76 9.35
C ASN A 379 20.22 16.70 8.17
N ALA A 380 18.96 16.73 7.71
CA ALA A 380 18.48 17.60 6.64
C ALA A 380 17.79 18.85 7.18
N ILE A 381 17.63 19.87 6.32
CA ILE A 381 17.08 21.17 6.73
C ILE A 381 15.66 21.11 7.29
N ASN A 382 14.86 20.11 6.85
CA ASN A 382 13.49 19.90 7.31
C ASN A 382 13.37 19.00 8.55
N THR A 383 14.45 18.28 8.95
CA THR A 383 14.41 17.30 10.04
C THR A 383 15.39 17.58 11.18
N ALA A 384 16.36 18.45 10.98
CA ALA A 384 17.35 18.79 12.02
C ALA A 384 16.91 20.02 12.84
N PRO A 385 17.15 20.04 14.17
CA PRO A 385 17.69 18.95 14.99
C PRO A 385 16.61 17.90 15.31
N MET A 386 16.96 16.64 15.31
CA MET A 386 16.08 15.57 15.75
C MET A 386 15.93 15.57 17.27
N VAL A 387 14.70 15.65 17.75
CA VAL A 387 14.35 15.60 19.19
C VAL A 387 13.54 14.35 19.50
N ASP A 388 12.55 14.05 18.68
CA ASP A 388 11.71 12.87 18.75
C ASP A 388 11.84 12.11 17.42
N PRO A 389 12.44 10.90 17.40
CA PRO A 389 12.63 10.12 16.17
C PRO A 389 11.34 9.77 15.46
N VAL A 390 10.32 9.30 16.19
CA VAL A 390 9.02 8.94 15.59
C VAL A 390 8.29 10.17 15.10
N GLY A 391 8.28 11.25 15.89
CA GLY A 391 7.73 12.53 15.47
C GLY A 391 8.47 13.11 14.26
N THR A 392 9.78 12.89 14.14
CA THR A 392 10.56 13.31 12.97
C THR A 392 10.11 12.54 11.72
N ILE A 393 9.92 11.24 11.81
CA ILE A 393 9.44 10.42 10.68
C ILE A 393 8.05 10.91 10.22
N VAL A 394 7.11 11.00 11.14
CA VAL A 394 5.70 11.23 10.80
C VAL A 394 5.40 12.66 10.40
N VAL A 395 5.95 13.63 11.16
CA VAL A 395 5.53 15.03 11.05
C VAL A 395 6.42 15.83 10.11
N PHE A 396 7.73 15.57 10.10
CA PHE A 396 8.70 16.45 9.44
C PHE A 396 9.36 15.85 8.21
N ALA A 397 9.57 14.52 8.16
CA ALA A 397 10.22 13.88 7.03
C ALA A 397 9.31 13.78 5.80
N ASP A 398 9.92 13.66 4.64
CA ASP A 398 9.28 13.39 3.35
C ASP A 398 10.14 12.42 2.50
N THR A 399 9.74 12.18 1.25
CA THR A 399 10.44 11.25 0.35
C THR A 399 11.89 11.64 0.07
N SER A 400 12.25 12.93 0.19
CA SER A 400 13.64 13.41 0.01
C SER A 400 14.58 12.96 1.13
N ASN A 401 14.04 12.62 2.29
CA ASN A 401 14.78 12.10 3.44
C ASN A 401 15.09 10.60 3.32
N VAL A 402 14.39 9.86 2.45
CA VAL A 402 14.63 8.43 2.24
C VAL A 402 15.94 8.25 1.47
N ASP A 403 17.00 7.84 2.20
CA ASP A 403 18.33 7.65 1.63
C ASP A 403 18.52 6.28 0.98
N SER A 404 18.23 5.23 1.73
CA SER A 404 18.42 3.85 1.26
C SER A 404 17.25 2.99 1.67
N VAL A 405 16.89 2.05 0.80
CA VAL A 405 15.80 1.10 1.00
C VAL A 405 16.29 -0.29 0.64
N PHE A 406 16.01 -1.23 1.53
CA PHE A 406 16.31 -2.65 1.36
C PHE A 406 15.02 -3.45 1.39
N VAL A 407 14.91 -4.41 0.49
CA VAL A 407 13.82 -5.41 0.45
C VAL A 407 14.46 -6.78 0.54
N ALA A 408 14.12 -7.55 1.57
CA ALA A 408 14.75 -8.83 1.87
C ALA A 408 16.30 -8.74 1.81
N GLY A 409 16.87 -7.69 2.38
CA GLY A 409 18.32 -7.44 2.43
C GLY A 409 18.95 -6.88 1.13
N ARG A 410 18.23 -6.92 0.01
CA ARG A 410 18.70 -6.36 -1.26
C ARG A 410 18.48 -4.86 -1.31
N ALA A 411 19.52 -4.09 -1.60
CA ALA A 411 19.38 -2.65 -1.82
C ALA A 411 18.61 -2.38 -3.12
N VAL A 412 17.48 -1.65 -3.01
CA VAL A 412 16.66 -1.18 -4.14
C VAL A 412 16.75 0.33 -4.32
N LYS A 413 17.15 1.05 -3.26
CA LYS A 413 17.55 2.46 -3.28
C LYS A 413 18.82 2.62 -2.45
N ARG A 414 19.78 3.42 -2.91
CA ARG A 414 21.03 3.69 -2.22
C ARG A 414 21.45 5.13 -2.43
N ASN A 415 21.86 5.83 -1.37
CA ASN A 415 22.32 7.22 -1.44
C ASN A 415 21.32 8.15 -2.17
N GLY A 416 20.04 7.96 -1.99
CA GLY A 416 18.96 8.74 -2.61
C GLY A 416 18.61 8.35 -4.04
N GLN A 417 19.24 7.33 -4.62
CA GLN A 417 19.00 6.89 -6.00
C GLN A 417 18.51 5.44 -6.06
N LEU A 418 17.55 5.17 -6.94
CA LEU A 418 17.11 3.80 -7.24
C LEU A 418 18.26 3.02 -7.89
N VAL A 419 18.43 1.76 -7.47
CA VAL A 419 19.52 0.89 -7.93
C VAL A 419 19.11 0.17 -9.22
N ASP A 420 20.01 0.14 -10.20
CA ASP A 420 19.81 -0.55 -11.49
C ASP A 420 18.57 -0.09 -12.28
N VAL A 421 18.17 1.18 -12.14
CA VAL A 421 17.00 1.77 -12.81
C VAL A 421 17.44 2.87 -13.78
N GLU A 422 17.10 2.70 -15.06
CA GLU A 422 17.30 3.70 -16.11
C GLU A 422 16.06 4.60 -16.21
N LEU A 423 15.99 5.67 -15.38
CA LEU A 423 14.83 6.54 -15.24
C LEU A 423 14.36 7.17 -16.55
N ASP A 424 15.28 7.56 -17.46
CA ASP A 424 14.91 8.14 -18.77
C ASP A 424 14.09 7.14 -19.60
N SER A 425 14.45 5.85 -19.54
CA SER A 425 13.68 4.79 -20.21
C SER A 425 12.31 4.60 -19.58
N VAL A 426 12.22 4.69 -18.25
CA VAL A 426 10.93 4.61 -17.50
C VAL A 426 10.02 5.76 -17.89
N PHE A 427 10.52 6.99 -17.87
CA PHE A 427 9.75 8.18 -18.21
C PHE A 427 9.25 8.15 -19.66
N LYS A 428 10.11 7.74 -20.61
CA LYS A 428 9.72 7.58 -22.01
C LYS A 428 8.55 6.58 -22.15
N LYS A 429 8.64 5.42 -21.51
CA LYS A 429 7.57 4.41 -21.57
C LYS A 429 6.28 4.90 -20.90
N LEU A 430 6.37 5.63 -19.79
CA LEU A 430 5.21 6.25 -19.14
C LEU A 430 4.54 7.26 -20.07
N ASP A 431 5.30 8.12 -20.76
CA ASP A 431 4.76 9.07 -21.72
C ASP A 431 4.09 8.37 -22.92
N GLU A 432 4.70 7.32 -23.46
CA GLU A 432 4.13 6.50 -24.53
C GLU A 432 2.80 5.87 -24.09
N SER A 433 2.74 5.29 -22.88
CA SER A 433 1.53 4.70 -22.29
C SER A 433 0.45 5.74 -22.05
N ARG A 434 0.79 6.86 -21.39
CA ARG A 434 -0.14 7.98 -21.18
C ARG A 434 -0.76 8.43 -22.49
N ASN A 435 0.06 8.70 -23.51
CA ASN A 435 -0.41 9.20 -24.79
C ASN A 435 -1.32 8.18 -25.49
N HIS A 436 -0.97 6.89 -25.43
CA HIS A 436 -1.83 5.83 -25.96
C HIS A 436 -3.20 5.79 -25.27
N ILE A 437 -3.19 5.72 -23.95
CA ILE A 437 -4.39 5.55 -23.13
C ILE A 437 -5.31 6.78 -23.25
N LEU A 438 -4.77 7.98 -22.99
CA LEU A 438 -5.58 9.19 -22.92
C LEU A 438 -6.05 9.67 -24.29
N SER A 439 -5.30 9.42 -25.40
CA SER A 439 -5.79 9.73 -26.74
C SER A 439 -7.01 8.89 -27.13
N ARG A 440 -7.05 7.63 -26.72
CA ARG A 440 -8.19 6.75 -26.97
C ARG A 440 -9.39 7.05 -26.08
N GLY A 441 -9.13 7.53 -24.86
CA GLY A 441 -10.16 8.01 -23.95
C GLY A 441 -10.62 9.45 -24.22
N GLU A 442 -10.11 10.10 -25.27
CA GLU A 442 -10.40 11.52 -25.61
C GLU A 442 -10.06 12.51 -24.47
N LEU A 443 -9.07 12.16 -23.65
CA LEU A 443 -8.63 12.92 -22.46
C LEU A 443 -7.21 13.49 -22.58
N LEU A 444 -6.52 13.28 -23.72
CA LEU A 444 -5.16 13.75 -23.89
C LEU A 444 -5.13 15.29 -23.99
N PRO A 445 -4.40 15.97 -23.09
CA PRO A 445 -4.27 17.44 -23.20
C PRO A 445 -3.51 17.84 -24.48
N GLU A 446 -3.87 18.99 -25.07
CA GLU A 446 -3.23 19.48 -26.31
C GLU A 446 -1.70 19.61 -26.20
N TRP A 447 -1.19 20.08 -25.05
CA TRP A 447 0.25 20.22 -24.80
C TRP A 447 1.01 18.87 -24.73
N ALA A 448 0.32 17.78 -24.42
CA ALA A 448 0.95 16.46 -24.28
C ALA A 448 1.23 15.80 -25.63
N SER A 449 0.71 16.37 -26.74
CA SER A 449 1.02 15.94 -28.10
C SER A 449 2.41 16.46 -28.58
N GLU A 450 2.99 17.44 -27.88
CA GLU A 450 4.33 17.94 -28.14
C GLU A 450 5.36 17.25 -27.24
N PRO A 451 6.52 16.81 -27.76
CA PRO A 451 7.55 16.23 -26.89
C PRO A 451 8.05 17.25 -25.89
N MET A 452 7.95 16.94 -24.59
CA MET A 452 8.57 17.76 -23.55
C MET A 452 10.08 17.84 -23.83
N ALA A 453 10.63 19.04 -23.85
CA ALA A 453 12.06 19.23 -23.95
C ALA A 453 12.76 18.49 -22.81
N ALA A 454 13.75 17.66 -23.12
CA ALA A 454 14.58 17.02 -22.10
C ALA A 454 15.15 18.11 -21.18
N VAL A 455 14.90 17.98 -19.85
CA VAL A 455 15.43 18.87 -18.81
C VAL A 455 16.86 18.49 -18.51
#